data_c3db2add89ab76dfc88ad1d2eedf67de
#
_entry.id   c3db2add89ab76dfc88ad1d2eedf67de
#
_cell.length_a   1.000
_cell.length_b   1.000
_cell.length_c   1.000
_cell.angle_alpha   90.00
_cell.angle_beta   90.00
_cell.angle_gamma   90.00
#
_symmetry.space_group_name_H-M   'P 1'
#
loop_
_entity.id
_entity.type
_entity.pdbx_description
1 polymer ?
#
loop_
_entity_poly.entity_id
_entity_poly.type
_entity_poly.pdbx_seq_one_letter_code
_entity_poly.pdbx_strand_id
1 'polypeptide(L)'
;GIKLRMPPGEFWQFLGESLGANPTPVAYAELYTALQTGTVDGQDNPVVASKLMKFDEVTTQFILTRHVIAYDVMAIRSKIWDAMKPEQQAKFQAAAEKAMDENTARFEKQEAETLEYFKKEGKKVYEPDQNAFRTFAQKRYVEKYGNDWPKGALERINAVK
;
A
#
# COMPACT_ATOMS: atom_id res chain seq x y z
N GLY A 1 13.15 3.10 -18.83
CA GLY A 1 12.83 3.01 -17.40
C GLY A 1 12.16 1.69 -17.08
N ILE A 2 12.01 1.38 -15.80
CA ILE A 2 11.36 0.16 -15.31
C ILE A 2 9.86 0.22 -15.60
N LYS A 3 9.31 -0.81 -16.25
CA LYS A 3 7.87 -0.98 -16.41
C LYS A 3 7.29 -1.48 -15.07
N LEU A 4 6.83 -0.54 -14.26
CA LEU A 4 6.25 -0.86 -12.95
C LEU A 4 4.75 -1.09 -13.11
N ARG A 5 4.30 -2.30 -12.80
CA ARG A 5 2.86 -2.54 -12.74
C ARG A 5 2.23 -1.70 -11.64
N MET A 6 1.20 -0.96 -12.01
CA MET A 6 0.33 -0.27 -11.09
C MET A 6 -1.12 -0.69 -11.32
N PRO A 7 -2.00 -0.57 -10.32
CA PRO A 7 -3.44 -0.73 -10.56
C PRO A 7 -3.93 0.24 -11.63
N PRO A 8 -5.00 -0.08 -12.37
CA PRO A 8 -5.65 0.87 -13.28
C PRO A 8 -6.14 2.12 -12.53
N GLY A 9 -6.03 3.27 -13.17
CA GLY A 9 -6.51 4.55 -12.66
C GLY A 9 -5.40 5.62 -12.61
N GLU A 10 -5.80 6.87 -12.82
CA GLU A 10 -4.87 8.01 -12.96
C GLU A 10 -3.98 8.19 -11.72
N PHE A 11 -4.56 8.09 -10.53
CA PHE A 11 -3.81 8.23 -9.27
C PHE A 11 -2.66 7.22 -9.19
N TRP A 12 -2.91 5.95 -9.49
CA TRP A 12 -1.90 4.90 -9.44
C TRP A 12 -0.82 5.07 -10.51
N GLN A 13 -1.20 5.50 -11.70
CA GLN A 13 -0.24 5.80 -12.76
C GLN A 13 0.68 6.95 -12.33
N PHE A 14 0.11 8.02 -11.78
CA PHE A 14 0.89 9.14 -11.27
C PHE A 14 1.78 8.77 -10.09
N LEU A 15 1.34 7.87 -9.22
CA LEU A 15 2.18 7.33 -8.15
C LEU A 15 3.39 6.59 -8.72
N GLY A 16 3.20 5.71 -9.70
CA GLY A 16 4.29 4.99 -10.36
C GLY A 16 5.31 5.93 -11.01
N GLU A 17 4.85 6.98 -11.70
CA GLU A 17 5.71 8.05 -12.22
C GLU A 17 6.47 8.77 -11.11
N SER A 18 5.81 9.01 -9.97
CA SER A 18 6.41 9.67 -8.81
C SER A 18 7.44 8.81 -8.08
N LEU A 19 7.49 7.52 -8.38
CA LEU A 19 8.55 6.60 -7.99
C LEU A 19 9.68 6.52 -9.02
N GLY A 20 9.59 7.29 -10.11
CA GLY A 20 10.60 7.30 -11.17
C GLY A 20 10.49 6.15 -12.16
N ALA A 21 9.36 5.46 -12.21
CA ALA A 21 9.11 4.33 -13.10
C ALA A 21 8.21 4.69 -14.29
N ASN A 22 8.06 3.76 -15.24
CA ASN A 22 7.03 3.78 -16.27
C ASN A 22 5.85 2.94 -15.81
N PRO A 23 4.78 3.54 -15.29
CA PRO A 23 3.64 2.80 -14.79
C PRO A 23 2.92 2.08 -15.91
N THR A 24 2.61 0.81 -15.70
CA THR A 24 1.92 -0.05 -16.65
C THR A 24 0.66 -0.59 -15.98
N PRO A 25 -0.55 -0.19 -16.41
CA PRO A 25 -1.79 -0.64 -15.79
C PRO A 25 -2.06 -2.11 -16.12
N VAL A 26 -2.12 -2.96 -15.09
CA VAL A 26 -2.48 -4.38 -15.21
C VAL A 26 -3.42 -4.74 -14.07
N ALA A 27 -4.51 -5.47 -14.38
CA ALA A 27 -5.45 -5.94 -13.37
C ALA A 27 -4.74 -6.87 -12.35
N TYR A 28 -5.19 -6.83 -11.09
CA TYR A 28 -4.53 -7.58 -10.01
C TYR A 28 -4.47 -9.09 -10.27
N ALA A 29 -5.54 -9.65 -10.84
CA ALA A 29 -5.62 -11.07 -11.16
C ALA A 29 -4.62 -11.52 -12.26
N GLU A 30 -4.14 -10.59 -13.09
CA GLU A 30 -3.22 -10.86 -14.20
C GLU A 30 -1.75 -10.63 -13.80
N LEU A 31 -1.51 -10.10 -12.60
CA LEU A 31 -0.19 -9.61 -12.19
C LEU A 31 0.87 -10.71 -12.14
N TYR A 32 0.55 -11.89 -11.59
CA TYR A 32 1.51 -13.00 -11.54
C TYR A 32 2.01 -13.36 -12.94
N THR A 33 1.07 -13.53 -13.88
CA THR A 33 1.42 -13.86 -15.28
C THR A 33 2.21 -12.73 -15.95
N ALA A 34 1.83 -11.46 -15.70
CA ALA A 34 2.54 -10.32 -16.28
C ALA A 34 3.99 -10.21 -15.78
N LEU A 35 4.25 -10.54 -14.52
CA LEU A 35 5.61 -10.64 -13.97
C LEU A 35 6.36 -11.84 -14.56
N GLN A 36 5.73 -13.00 -14.61
CA GLN A 36 6.33 -14.24 -15.11
C GLN A 36 6.76 -14.14 -16.58
N THR A 37 5.95 -13.47 -17.40
CA THR A 37 6.22 -13.28 -18.84
C THR A 37 7.10 -12.08 -19.15
N GLY A 38 7.46 -11.26 -18.16
CA GLY A 38 8.22 -10.02 -18.37
C GLY A 38 7.43 -8.92 -19.08
N THR A 39 6.10 -9.01 -19.11
CA THR A 39 5.23 -7.93 -19.58
C THR A 39 5.46 -6.66 -18.74
N VAL A 40 5.69 -6.84 -17.45
CA VAL A 40 6.15 -5.81 -16.52
C VAL A 40 7.44 -6.26 -15.82
N ASP A 41 8.28 -5.31 -15.43
CA ASP A 41 9.57 -5.55 -14.78
C ASP A 41 9.45 -5.62 -13.25
N GLY A 42 8.36 -5.08 -12.69
CA GLY A 42 8.12 -5.00 -11.25
C GLY A 42 6.68 -4.64 -10.93
N GLN A 43 6.39 -4.63 -9.63
CA GLN A 43 5.04 -4.37 -9.11
C GLN A 43 5.11 -3.64 -7.77
N ASP A 44 4.00 -3.06 -7.36
CA ASP A 44 3.77 -2.42 -6.07
C ASP A 44 2.71 -3.18 -5.28
N ASN A 45 3.09 -3.70 -4.12
CA ASN A 45 2.18 -4.31 -3.13
C ASN A 45 2.89 -4.44 -1.75
N PRO A 46 2.14 -4.53 -0.65
CA PRO A 46 2.70 -4.92 0.63
C PRO A 46 3.43 -6.26 0.56
N VAL A 47 4.50 -6.42 1.34
CA VAL A 47 5.30 -7.66 1.34
C VAL A 47 4.50 -8.90 1.72
N VAL A 48 3.54 -8.76 2.63
CA VAL A 48 2.64 -9.86 3.03
C VAL A 48 1.75 -10.28 1.85
N ALA A 49 1.17 -9.33 1.13
CA ALA A 49 0.37 -9.61 -0.06
C ALA A 49 1.21 -10.26 -1.16
N SER A 50 2.46 -9.81 -1.32
CA SER A 50 3.38 -10.38 -2.31
C SER A 50 3.64 -11.87 -2.06
N LYS A 51 3.77 -12.28 -0.79
CA LYS A 51 3.90 -13.70 -0.41
C LYS A 51 2.60 -14.47 -0.63
N LEU A 52 1.46 -13.94 -0.17
CA LEU A 52 0.16 -14.60 -0.29
C LEU A 52 -0.23 -14.87 -1.75
N MET A 53 0.12 -13.95 -2.64
CA MET A 53 -0.16 -14.04 -4.08
C MET A 53 0.99 -14.69 -4.87
N LYS A 54 2.01 -15.19 -4.18
CA LYS A 54 3.17 -15.89 -4.76
C LYS A 54 3.98 -15.02 -5.74
N PHE A 55 3.91 -13.69 -5.61
CA PHE A 55 4.71 -12.80 -6.47
C PHE A 55 6.21 -12.95 -6.21
N ASP A 56 6.58 -13.43 -5.03
CA ASP A 56 7.96 -13.79 -4.70
C ASP A 56 8.53 -14.93 -5.58
N GLU A 57 7.70 -15.81 -6.12
CA GLU A 57 8.16 -16.86 -7.04
C GLU A 57 8.67 -16.29 -8.38
N VAL A 58 8.12 -15.14 -8.79
CA VAL A 58 8.39 -14.48 -10.08
C VAL A 58 9.14 -13.15 -9.95
N THR A 59 9.66 -12.85 -8.76
CA THR A 59 10.50 -11.68 -8.47
C THR A 59 11.79 -12.08 -7.77
N THR A 60 12.83 -11.26 -7.89
CA THR A 60 14.15 -11.56 -7.33
C THR A 60 14.54 -10.63 -6.19
N GLN A 61 13.85 -9.50 -6.05
CA GLN A 61 14.22 -8.46 -5.10
C GLN A 61 13.00 -7.67 -4.61
N PHE A 62 13.13 -7.11 -3.41
CA PHE A 62 12.16 -6.23 -2.77
C PHE A 62 12.84 -4.92 -2.36
N ILE A 63 12.21 -3.80 -2.67
CA ILE A 63 12.70 -2.45 -2.37
C ILE A 63 11.68 -1.80 -1.43
N LEU A 64 12.08 -1.57 -0.18
CA LEU A 64 11.20 -1.09 0.89
C LEU A 64 11.03 0.43 0.82
N THR A 65 10.40 0.92 -0.22
CA THR A 65 10.18 2.35 -0.45
C THR A 65 9.22 2.99 0.55
N ARG A 66 8.31 2.21 1.16
CA ARG A 66 7.30 2.66 2.14
C ARG A 66 6.54 3.91 1.66
N HIS A 67 6.20 3.92 0.39
CA HIS A 67 5.63 5.09 -0.31
C HIS A 67 4.12 5.22 -0.17
N VAL A 68 3.44 4.22 0.36
CA VAL A 68 2.02 4.24 0.68
C VAL A 68 1.81 3.78 2.12
N ILE A 69 1.06 4.57 2.89
CA ILE A 69 0.50 4.13 4.16
C ILE A 69 -0.93 3.68 3.88
N ALA A 70 -1.15 2.38 3.94
CA ALA A 70 -2.48 1.80 3.80
C ALA A 70 -3.18 1.75 5.16
N TYR A 71 -4.48 2.01 5.18
CA TYR A 71 -5.33 1.83 6.34
C TYR A 71 -6.66 1.23 5.91
N ASP A 72 -7.20 0.38 6.75
CA ASP A 72 -8.50 -0.21 6.55
C ASP A 72 -9.52 0.44 7.49
N VAL A 73 -10.75 0.54 7.03
CA VAL A 73 -11.88 1.04 7.82
C VAL A 73 -12.99 0.00 7.82
N MET A 74 -13.59 -0.22 8.97
CA MET A 74 -14.80 -1.02 9.07
C MET A 74 -16.02 -0.12 8.86
N ALA A 75 -16.80 -0.42 7.84
CA ALA A 75 -18.00 0.36 7.52
C ALA A 75 -19.26 -0.50 7.67
N ILE A 76 -20.29 0.08 8.24
CA ILE A 76 -21.63 -0.53 8.35
C ILE A 76 -22.66 0.39 7.70
N ARG A 77 -23.64 -0.21 7.02
CA ARG A 77 -24.72 0.56 6.41
C ARG A 77 -25.54 1.25 7.49
N SER A 78 -25.78 2.56 7.38
CA SER A 78 -26.53 3.37 8.36
C SER A 78 -27.87 2.74 8.75
N LYS A 79 -28.66 2.27 7.77
CA LYS A 79 -29.95 1.59 8.03
C LYS A 79 -29.82 0.39 8.98
N ILE A 80 -28.70 -0.34 8.94
CA ILE A 80 -28.46 -1.49 9.84
C ILE A 80 -28.05 -0.96 11.22
N TRP A 81 -27.16 0.02 11.26
CA TRP A 81 -26.71 0.64 12.49
C TRP A 81 -27.83 1.26 13.28
N ASP A 82 -28.67 2.06 12.62
CA ASP A 82 -29.78 2.79 13.23
C ASP A 82 -30.92 1.84 13.72
N ALA A 83 -31.03 0.65 13.14
CA ALA A 83 -31.97 -0.38 13.59
C ALA A 83 -31.52 -1.16 14.86
N MET A 84 -30.22 -1.02 15.23
CA MET A 84 -29.68 -1.65 16.43
C MET A 84 -30.07 -0.87 17.68
N LYS A 85 -30.36 -1.61 18.79
CA LYS A 85 -30.47 -0.99 20.11
C LYS A 85 -29.11 -0.41 20.54
N PRO A 86 -29.11 0.64 21.39
CA PRO A 86 -27.85 1.25 21.86
C PRO A 86 -26.86 0.24 22.47
N GLU A 87 -27.34 -0.75 23.18
CA GLU A 87 -26.52 -1.82 23.76
C GLU A 87 -25.86 -2.70 22.67
N GLN A 88 -26.57 -2.95 21.57
CA GLN A 88 -26.03 -3.71 20.43
C GLN A 88 -24.99 -2.90 19.67
N GLN A 89 -25.24 -1.59 19.47
CA GLN A 89 -24.26 -0.67 18.85
C GLN A 89 -22.96 -0.63 19.67
N ALA A 90 -23.07 -0.50 21.01
CA ALA A 90 -21.90 -0.49 21.88
C ALA A 90 -21.11 -1.80 21.83
N LYS A 91 -21.78 -2.95 21.85
CA LYS A 91 -21.11 -4.26 21.70
C LYS A 91 -20.46 -4.43 20.35
N PHE A 92 -21.12 -3.98 19.28
CA PHE A 92 -20.57 -4.05 17.93
C PHE A 92 -19.32 -3.16 17.81
N GLN A 93 -19.40 -1.92 18.30
CA GLN A 93 -18.28 -0.98 18.29
C GLN A 93 -17.06 -1.56 19.02
N ALA A 94 -17.25 -2.04 20.25
CA ALA A 94 -16.17 -2.63 21.04
C ALA A 94 -15.55 -3.87 20.37
N ALA A 95 -16.37 -4.71 19.73
CA ALA A 95 -15.88 -5.87 18.99
C ALA A 95 -15.09 -5.46 17.75
N ALA A 96 -15.54 -4.41 17.04
CA ALA A 96 -14.87 -3.88 15.87
C ALA A 96 -13.50 -3.26 16.23
N GLU A 97 -13.45 -2.43 17.27
CA GLU A 97 -12.20 -1.83 17.77
C GLU A 97 -11.19 -2.91 18.14
N LYS A 98 -11.60 -3.88 18.95
CA LYS A 98 -10.75 -5.00 19.34
C LYS A 98 -10.22 -5.79 18.13
N ALA A 99 -11.09 -6.07 17.15
CA ALA A 99 -10.71 -6.80 15.95
C ALA A 99 -9.70 -6.01 15.09
N MET A 100 -9.84 -4.69 14.99
CA MET A 100 -8.92 -3.83 14.26
C MET A 100 -7.56 -3.76 14.95
N ASP A 101 -7.51 -3.61 16.27
CA ASP A 101 -6.27 -3.60 17.06
C ASP A 101 -5.51 -4.93 16.92
N GLU A 102 -6.22 -6.06 17.07
CA GLU A 102 -5.63 -7.38 16.90
C GLU A 102 -5.14 -7.62 15.46
N ASN A 103 -5.85 -7.10 14.46
CA ASN A 103 -5.46 -7.19 13.06
C ASN A 103 -4.18 -6.38 12.78
N THR A 104 -4.08 -5.16 13.32
CA THR A 104 -2.89 -4.32 13.18
C THR A 104 -1.65 -5.02 13.75
N ALA A 105 -1.72 -5.50 14.99
CA ALA A 105 -0.62 -6.21 15.63
C ALA A 105 -0.21 -7.49 14.86
N ARG A 106 -1.20 -8.22 14.31
CA ARG A 106 -0.94 -9.40 13.49
C ARG A 106 -0.26 -9.04 12.18
N PHE A 107 -0.71 -7.97 11.52
CA PHE A 107 -0.14 -7.53 10.25
C PHE A 107 1.32 -7.10 10.40
N GLU A 108 1.65 -6.30 11.40
CA GLU A 108 3.02 -5.87 11.70
C GLU A 108 3.95 -7.07 11.94
N LYS A 109 3.48 -8.05 12.72
CA LYS A 109 4.23 -9.28 12.94
C LYS A 109 4.45 -10.06 11.64
N GLN A 110 3.40 -10.22 10.83
CA GLN A 110 3.48 -10.93 9.54
C GLN A 110 4.41 -10.23 8.55
N GLU A 111 4.44 -8.89 8.56
CA GLU A 111 5.37 -8.14 7.70
C GLU A 111 6.82 -8.46 8.04
N ALA A 112 7.20 -8.41 9.31
CA ALA A 112 8.53 -8.75 9.77
C ALA A 112 8.92 -10.21 9.44
N GLU A 113 8.02 -11.16 9.73
CA GLU A 113 8.23 -12.58 9.42
C GLU A 113 8.37 -12.84 7.91
N THR A 114 7.60 -12.12 7.09
CA THR A 114 7.65 -12.26 5.62
C THR A 114 8.98 -11.72 5.07
N LEU A 115 9.48 -10.60 5.58
CA LEU A 115 10.77 -10.08 5.17
C LEU A 115 11.91 -11.05 5.51
N GLU A 116 11.89 -11.66 6.69
CA GLU A 116 12.87 -12.67 7.07
C GLU A 116 12.75 -13.95 6.20
N TYR A 117 11.54 -14.34 5.85
CA TYR A 117 11.31 -15.42 4.90
C TYR A 117 11.95 -15.11 3.54
N PHE A 118 11.70 -13.92 2.96
CA PHE A 118 12.28 -13.54 1.67
C PHE A 118 13.81 -13.56 1.69
N LYS A 119 14.42 -13.05 2.76
CA LYS A 119 15.89 -13.12 2.92
C LYS A 119 16.40 -14.56 2.96
N LYS A 120 15.73 -15.46 3.67
CA LYS A 120 16.08 -16.89 3.75
C LYS A 120 15.95 -17.60 2.39
N GLU A 121 14.94 -17.23 1.60
CA GLU A 121 14.75 -17.72 0.23
C GLU A 121 15.73 -17.07 -0.78
N GLY A 122 16.71 -16.31 -0.32
CA GLY A 122 17.73 -15.70 -1.18
C GLY A 122 17.26 -14.47 -1.95
N LYS A 123 16.10 -13.91 -1.62
CA LYS A 123 15.64 -12.65 -2.23
C LYS A 123 16.45 -11.47 -1.70
N LYS A 124 16.79 -10.56 -2.57
CA LYS A 124 17.46 -9.32 -2.17
C LYS A 124 16.44 -8.35 -1.59
N VAL A 125 16.69 -7.85 -0.38
CA VAL A 125 15.86 -6.83 0.27
C VAL A 125 16.68 -5.57 0.43
N TYR A 126 16.20 -4.47 -0.16
CA TYR A 126 16.86 -3.17 -0.14
C TYR A 126 16.05 -2.15 0.67
N GLU A 127 16.75 -1.37 1.46
CA GLU A 127 16.20 -0.19 2.13
C GLU A 127 16.76 1.07 1.43
N PRO A 128 15.99 1.72 0.54
CA PRO A 128 16.43 2.90 -0.17
C PRO A 128 16.38 4.14 0.71
N ASP A 129 16.95 5.25 0.22
CA ASP A 129 16.74 6.57 0.83
C ASP A 129 15.28 7.01 0.67
N GLN A 130 14.49 6.76 1.71
CA GLN A 130 13.05 7.09 1.74
C GLN A 130 12.81 8.61 1.70
N ASN A 131 13.75 9.42 2.19
CA ASN A 131 13.62 10.88 2.16
C ASN A 131 13.78 11.41 0.74
N ALA A 132 14.68 10.83 -0.06
CA ALA A 132 14.82 11.17 -1.46
C ALA A 132 13.52 10.88 -2.23
N PHE A 133 12.93 9.68 -2.05
CA PHE A 133 11.63 9.35 -2.64
C PHE A 133 10.52 10.29 -2.18
N ARG A 134 10.41 10.56 -0.89
CA ARG A 134 9.40 11.46 -0.32
C ARG A 134 9.51 12.86 -0.91
N THR A 135 10.71 13.44 -0.94
CA THR A 135 10.94 14.80 -1.44
C THR A 135 10.56 14.89 -2.91
N PHE A 136 10.99 13.93 -3.72
CA PHE A 136 10.67 13.90 -5.14
C PHE A 136 9.16 13.76 -5.38
N ALA A 137 8.50 12.80 -4.70
CA ALA A 137 7.08 12.56 -4.84
C ALA A 137 6.25 13.76 -4.38
N GLN A 138 6.53 14.34 -3.21
CA GLN A 138 5.80 15.49 -2.69
C GLN A 138 5.86 16.69 -3.65
N LYS A 139 7.03 16.97 -4.23
CA LYS A 139 7.16 18.03 -5.23
C LYS A 139 6.21 17.80 -6.40
N ARG A 140 6.20 16.61 -6.99
CA ARG A 140 5.33 16.26 -8.12
C ARG A 140 3.84 16.33 -7.76
N TYR A 141 3.47 15.85 -6.56
CA TYR A 141 2.08 15.91 -6.09
C TYR A 141 1.60 17.36 -5.89
N VAL A 142 2.45 18.21 -5.33
CA VAL A 142 2.13 19.66 -5.19
C VAL A 142 1.97 20.33 -6.56
N GLU A 143 2.86 20.04 -7.51
CA GLU A 143 2.79 20.58 -8.87
C GLU A 143 1.48 20.18 -9.58
N LYS A 144 1.04 18.92 -9.41
CA LYS A 144 -0.15 18.39 -10.11
C LYS A 144 -1.46 18.67 -9.37
N TYR A 145 -1.49 18.51 -8.06
CA TYR A 145 -2.73 18.50 -7.26
C TYR A 145 -2.78 19.57 -6.15
N GLY A 146 -1.73 20.37 -6.00
CA GLY A 146 -1.62 21.31 -4.87
C GLY A 146 -2.75 22.34 -4.81
N ASN A 147 -3.33 22.70 -5.97
CA ASN A 147 -4.47 23.62 -6.03
C ASN A 147 -5.80 22.98 -5.62
N ASP A 148 -5.88 21.63 -5.64
CA ASP A 148 -7.09 20.89 -5.29
C ASP A 148 -7.14 20.55 -3.80
N TRP A 149 -6.02 20.77 -3.10
CA TRP A 149 -5.92 20.43 -1.69
C TRP A 149 -6.36 21.58 -0.78
N PRO A 150 -6.92 21.25 0.40
CA PRO A 150 -7.15 22.27 1.42
C PRO A 150 -5.84 22.97 1.78
N LYS A 151 -5.90 24.28 1.95
CA LYS A 151 -4.73 25.09 2.31
C LYS A 151 -4.05 24.53 3.57
N GLY A 152 -2.73 24.33 3.50
CA GLY A 152 -1.93 23.79 4.58
C GLY A 152 -2.07 22.26 4.80
N ALA A 153 -2.67 21.53 3.86
CA ALA A 153 -2.86 20.08 4.01
C ALA A 153 -1.53 19.31 4.09
N LEU A 154 -0.59 19.64 3.21
CA LEU A 154 0.71 18.96 3.17
C LEU A 154 1.52 19.25 4.45
N GLU A 155 1.52 20.49 4.92
CA GLU A 155 2.20 20.88 6.16
C GLU A 155 1.63 20.14 7.36
N ARG A 156 0.31 19.98 7.44
CA ARG A 156 -0.35 19.22 8.51
C ARG A 156 0.01 17.73 8.44
N ILE A 157 0.06 17.14 7.24
CA ILE A 157 0.47 15.76 7.05
C ILE A 157 1.92 15.56 7.50
N ASN A 158 2.81 16.46 7.08
CA ASN A 158 4.24 16.36 7.42
C ASN A 158 4.52 16.64 8.91
N ALA A 159 3.60 17.28 9.63
CA ALA A 159 3.72 17.54 11.07
C ALA A 159 3.31 16.33 11.95
N VAL A 160 2.65 15.33 11.37
CA VAL A 160 2.31 14.07 12.07
C VAL A 160 3.59 13.26 12.27
N LYS A 161 3.88 12.94 13.55
CA LYS A 161 5.06 12.17 13.95
C LYS A 161 4.70 10.69 14.11
#